data_4de5716ae7e97911fcf9ab127ae3424e
#
_entry.id   4de5716ae7e97911fcf9ab127ae3424e
#
_cell.length_a   1.000
_cell.length_b   1.000
_cell.length_c   1.000
_cell.angle_alpha   90.00
_cell.angle_beta   90.00
_cell.angle_gamma   90.00
#
_symmetry.space_group_name_H-M   'P 1'
#
loop_
_entity.id
_entity.type
_entity.pdbx_description
1 polymer ?
#
loop_
_entity_poly.entity_id
_entity_poly.type
_entity_poly.pdbx_seq_one_letter_code
_entity_poly.pdbx_strand_id
1 'polypeptide(L)'
;MQASVETTQGLGRRVTITVPKDVIETAVKNELVSVAKKVRIDGFRKGKVPMTVVAQRYGASVRQDVLGDLMQRNFVDAIIKEKINPAGAPNYVPGEYKIGEDFTFSAEFEVYPEVELQGLEAIEVEKPVVEVTDEDVDAMLDTLRKQQATWKETDAAAGAEDRATIDFTGSVDGEEFEGGKASDFVLAMGQGRMIPGFEEGVVGHKAGETFTIDVNFPEDYHAENLKGKAAKFEIVLKKVEERELPEFTEEFIKRFGVADGSLAGLRTEVRKNMQRELKGAVRNRVKSQAIDGLVAANDIDVPAALIDGEIDVLKRQAAQRFGGNEKQALELPRELFEEQAKRRVVVGLLLGEVIRTHELKADEDRVKALIEEMASAYEDPSEVIEFYSKNTELMNNMRNVALEEQAVEAVLEKAKVTEKATNFQELMNQTAQA
;
A
#
# COMPACT_ATOMS: atom_id res chain seq x y z
N MET A 1 -26.38 -26.66 -26.24
CA MET A 1 -26.13 -26.11 -24.90
C MET A 1 -27.41 -25.40 -24.45
N GLN A 2 -28.00 -25.79 -23.35
CA GLN A 2 -29.05 -25.05 -22.65
C GLN A 2 -28.39 -24.43 -21.41
N ALA A 3 -28.59 -23.13 -21.21
CA ALA A 3 -28.10 -22.41 -20.04
C ALA A 3 -29.28 -21.64 -19.42
N SER A 4 -29.41 -21.71 -18.10
CA SER A 4 -30.34 -20.89 -17.33
C SER A 4 -29.59 -20.10 -16.29
N VAL A 5 -29.94 -18.83 -16.14
CA VAL A 5 -29.30 -17.89 -15.20
C VAL A 5 -30.29 -17.57 -14.10
N GLU A 6 -29.87 -17.69 -12.86
CA GLU A 6 -30.65 -17.36 -11.66
C GLU A 6 -29.89 -16.36 -10.82
N THR A 7 -30.57 -15.33 -10.32
CA THR A 7 -30.03 -14.46 -9.26
C THR A 7 -30.21 -15.17 -7.92
N THR A 8 -29.13 -15.32 -7.17
CA THR A 8 -29.18 -15.95 -5.84
C THR A 8 -29.45 -14.92 -4.77
N GLN A 9 -28.40 -14.35 -4.18
CA GLN A 9 -28.50 -13.32 -3.17
C GLN A 9 -27.57 -12.15 -3.53
N GLY A 10 -28.07 -10.92 -3.48
CA GLY A 10 -27.27 -9.73 -3.79
C GLY A 10 -26.63 -9.80 -5.19
N LEU A 11 -25.31 -9.76 -5.24
CA LEU A 11 -24.53 -9.85 -6.48
C LEU A 11 -24.36 -11.30 -7.00
N GLY A 12 -24.78 -12.30 -6.23
CA GLY A 12 -24.61 -13.71 -6.57
C GLY A 12 -25.45 -14.13 -7.77
N ARG A 13 -24.86 -14.93 -8.64
CA ARG A 13 -25.48 -15.54 -9.81
C ARG A 13 -25.17 -17.03 -9.83
N ARG A 14 -26.10 -17.80 -10.30
CA ARG A 14 -25.92 -19.21 -10.60
C ARG A 14 -26.32 -19.45 -12.06
N VAL A 15 -25.40 -20.01 -12.83
CA VAL A 15 -25.70 -20.46 -14.20
C VAL A 15 -25.68 -21.96 -14.22
N THR A 16 -26.82 -22.57 -14.61
CA THR A 16 -26.96 -24.01 -14.78
C THR A 16 -26.87 -24.35 -16.26
N ILE A 17 -25.94 -25.23 -16.60
CA ILE A 17 -25.57 -25.57 -17.98
C ILE A 17 -25.70 -27.07 -18.17
N THR A 18 -26.37 -27.48 -19.27
CA THR A 18 -26.47 -28.88 -19.71
C THR A 18 -25.65 -29.08 -20.99
N VAL A 19 -24.68 -29.97 -20.92
CA VAL A 19 -23.82 -30.37 -22.05
C VAL A 19 -24.35 -31.67 -22.61
N PRO A 20 -24.70 -31.74 -23.93
CA PRO A 20 -25.19 -32.95 -24.54
C PRO A 20 -24.16 -34.09 -24.55
N LYS A 21 -24.60 -35.31 -24.34
CA LYS A 21 -23.77 -36.53 -24.35
C LYS A 21 -22.89 -36.66 -25.60
N ASP A 22 -23.41 -36.29 -26.76
CA ASP A 22 -22.67 -36.43 -28.03
C ASP A 22 -21.46 -35.51 -28.07
N VAL A 23 -21.53 -34.34 -27.46
CA VAL A 23 -20.40 -33.40 -27.30
C VAL A 23 -19.35 -33.99 -26.38
N ILE A 24 -19.78 -34.58 -25.27
CA ILE A 24 -18.89 -35.20 -24.28
C ILE A 24 -18.14 -36.38 -24.88
N GLU A 25 -18.90 -37.32 -25.51
CA GLU A 25 -18.28 -38.52 -26.08
C GLU A 25 -17.33 -38.19 -27.23
N THR A 26 -17.64 -37.16 -28.02
CA THR A 26 -16.72 -36.65 -29.08
C THR A 26 -15.46 -36.08 -28.48
N ALA A 27 -15.57 -35.28 -27.45
CA ALA A 27 -14.39 -34.68 -26.76
C ALA A 27 -13.52 -35.72 -26.09
N VAL A 28 -14.14 -36.70 -25.38
CA VAL A 28 -13.43 -37.83 -24.76
C VAL A 28 -12.69 -38.67 -25.79
N LYS A 29 -13.34 -38.99 -26.93
CA LYS A 29 -12.69 -39.74 -28.01
C LYS A 29 -11.47 -39.00 -28.58
N ASN A 30 -11.59 -37.71 -28.81
CA ASN A 30 -10.50 -36.89 -29.33
C ASN A 30 -9.34 -36.81 -28.35
N GLU A 31 -9.60 -36.66 -27.04
CA GLU A 31 -8.55 -36.63 -26.04
C GLU A 31 -7.89 -38.00 -25.85
N LEU A 32 -8.65 -39.10 -25.88
CA LEU A 32 -8.06 -40.44 -25.86
C LEU A 32 -7.12 -40.66 -27.06
N VAL A 33 -7.44 -40.15 -28.25
CA VAL A 33 -6.54 -40.19 -29.42
C VAL A 33 -5.28 -39.35 -29.17
N SER A 34 -5.39 -38.21 -28.53
CA SER A 34 -4.26 -37.36 -28.13
C SER A 34 -3.35 -38.09 -27.14
N VAL A 35 -3.94 -38.65 -26.10
CA VAL A 35 -3.23 -39.46 -25.08
C VAL A 35 -2.52 -40.66 -25.69
N ALA A 36 -3.17 -41.42 -26.60
CA ALA A 36 -2.58 -42.56 -27.28
C ALA A 36 -1.28 -42.25 -28.02
N LYS A 37 -1.12 -41.03 -28.53
CA LYS A 37 0.10 -40.56 -29.20
C LYS A 37 1.26 -40.30 -28.24
N LYS A 38 0.93 -39.90 -26.98
CA LYS A 38 1.91 -39.43 -25.99
C LYS A 38 2.34 -40.51 -25.02
N VAL A 39 1.48 -41.43 -24.64
CA VAL A 39 1.71 -42.41 -23.59
C VAL A 39 2.65 -43.55 -24.04
N ARG A 40 3.38 -44.10 -23.06
CA ARG A 40 4.11 -45.34 -23.17
C ARG A 40 3.43 -46.39 -22.29
N ILE A 41 3.07 -47.51 -22.89
CA ILE A 41 2.50 -48.65 -22.19
C ILE A 41 3.38 -49.85 -22.50
N ASP A 42 3.76 -50.62 -21.47
CA ASP A 42 4.60 -51.79 -21.61
C ASP A 42 3.94 -52.79 -22.56
N GLY A 43 4.74 -53.35 -23.48
CA GLY A 43 4.26 -54.24 -24.53
C GLY A 43 3.81 -53.53 -25.82
N PHE A 44 3.78 -52.19 -25.88
CA PHE A 44 3.39 -51.46 -27.08
C PHE A 44 4.41 -50.39 -27.48
N ARG A 45 4.62 -50.23 -28.77
CA ARG A 45 5.41 -49.11 -29.30
C ARG A 45 4.66 -47.79 -29.13
N LYS A 46 5.36 -46.71 -28.71
CA LYS A 46 4.82 -45.38 -28.57
C LYS A 46 4.01 -44.94 -29.81
N GLY A 47 2.75 -44.49 -29.61
CA GLY A 47 1.84 -44.11 -30.67
C GLY A 47 1.17 -45.25 -31.45
N LYS A 48 1.39 -46.53 -31.04
CA LYS A 48 0.76 -47.72 -31.63
C LYS A 48 -0.02 -48.56 -30.61
N VAL A 49 -0.39 -47.95 -29.51
CA VAL A 49 -1.25 -48.58 -28.49
C VAL A 49 -2.69 -48.68 -29.02
N PRO A 50 -3.34 -49.84 -28.93
CA PRO A 50 -4.75 -49.95 -29.30
C PRO A 50 -5.63 -49.06 -28.47
N MET A 51 -6.62 -48.40 -29.08
CA MET A 51 -7.53 -47.50 -28.41
C MET A 51 -8.32 -48.12 -27.26
N THR A 52 -8.63 -49.41 -27.36
CA THR A 52 -9.29 -50.16 -26.29
C THR A 52 -8.44 -50.22 -25.01
N VAL A 53 -7.13 -50.44 -25.16
CA VAL A 53 -6.17 -50.45 -24.03
C VAL A 53 -6.01 -49.04 -23.43
N VAL A 54 -5.92 -48.02 -24.27
CA VAL A 54 -5.84 -46.63 -23.83
C VAL A 54 -7.12 -46.26 -23.07
N ALA A 55 -8.31 -46.57 -23.61
CA ALA A 55 -9.59 -46.29 -22.98
C ALA A 55 -9.75 -47.00 -21.64
N GLN A 56 -9.34 -48.26 -21.56
CA GLN A 56 -9.40 -49.05 -20.33
C GLN A 56 -8.49 -48.45 -19.21
N ARG A 57 -7.30 -47.97 -19.58
CA ARG A 57 -6.30 -47.50 -18.61
C ARG A 57 -6.46 -46.02 -18.24
N TYR A 58 -6.83 -45.19 -19.20
CA TYR A 58 -6.89 -43.74 -19.05
C TYR A 58 -8.33 -43.15 -19.21
N GLY A 59 -9.31 -43.96 -19.57
CA GLY A 59 -10.64 -43.48 -19.93
C GLY A 59 -11.31 -42.71 -18.81
N ALA A 60 -11.17 -43.15 -17.55
CA ALA A 60 -11.79 -42.46 -16.41
C ALA A 60 -11.13 -41.09 -16.15
N SER A 61 -9.81 -41.03 -16.16
CA SER A 61 -9.07 -39.79 -15.97
C SER A 61 -9.32 -38.78 -17.10
N VAL A 62 -9.20 -39.25 -18.34
CA VAL A 62 -9.46 -38.43 -19.53
C VAL A 62 -10.90 -37.88 -19.53
N ARG A 63 -11.88 -38.69 -19.11
CA ARG A 63 -13.25 -38.23 -19.01
C ARG A 63 -13.43 -37.16 -17.96
N GLN A 64 -12.78 -37.30 -16.80
CA GLN A 64 -12.81 -36.28 -15.74
C GLN A 64 -12.19 -34.98 -16.22
N ASP A 65 -11.03 -35.02 -16.86
CA ASP A 65 -10.34 -33.86 -17.41
C ASP A 65 -11.18 -33.16 -18.48
N VAL A 66 -11.78 -33.94 -19.40
CA VAL A 66 -12.69 -33.41 -20.44
C VAL A 66 -13.93 -32.77 -19.84
N LEU A 67 -14.53 -33.33 -18.79
CA LEU A 67 -15.67 -32.71 -18.12
C LEU A 67 -15.26 -31.37 -17.49
N GLY A 68 -14.08 -31.28 -16.87
CA GLY A 68 -13.56 -30.02 -16.34
C GLY A 68 -13.38 -28.97 -17.43
N ASP A 69 -12.74 -29.33 -18.55
CA ASP A 69 -12.57 -28.43 -19.70
C ASP A 69 -13.90 -27.98 -20.30
N LEU A 70 -14.87 -28.90 -20.42
CA LEU A 70 -16.20 -28.58 -20.92
C LEU A 70 -16.98 -27.65 -19.98
N MET A 71 -16.87 -27.83 -18.66
CA MET A 71 -17.45 -26.90 -17.69
C MET A 71 -16.93 -25.49 -17.91
N GLN A 72 -15.61 -25.32 -17.98
CA GLN A 72 -14.99 -24.01 -18.16
C GLN A 72 -15.40 -23.35 -19.49
N ARG A 73 -15.31 -24.08 -20.62
CA ARG A 73 -15.65 -23.53 -21.94
C ARG A 73 -17.12 -23.16 -22.05
N ASN A 74 -18.02 -24.06 -21.63
CA ASN A 74 -19.46 -23.78 -21.70
C ASN A 74 -19.90 -22.67 -20.76
N PHE A 75 -19.22 -22.49 -19.62
CA PHE A 75 -19.44 -21.35 -18.75
C PHE A 75 -19.05 -20.03 -19.45
N VAL A 76 -17.87 -19.96 -20.06
CA VAL A 76 -17.44 -18.76 -20.80
C VAL A 76 -18.40 -18.43 -21.93
N ASP A 77 -18.83 -19.43 -22.70
CA ASP A 77 -19.81 -19.23 -23.77
C ASP A 77 -21.15 -18.72 -23.24
N ALA A 78 -21.59 -19.24 -22.08
CA ALA A 78 -22.86 -18.83 -21.45
C ALA A 78 -22.80 -17.38 -20.97
N ILE A 79 -21.76 -16.97 -20.27
CA ILE A 79 -21.63 -15.58 -19.77
C ILE A 79 -21.51 -14.56 -20.91
N ILE A 80 -20.82 -14.90 -21.99
CA ILE A 80 -20.73 -14.03 -23.19
C ILE A 80 -22.11 -13.87 -23.83
N LYS A 81 -22.85 -14.98 -24.02
CA LYS A 81 -24.16 -14.96 -24.62
C LYS A 81 -25.17 -14.16 -23.80
N GLU A 82 -25.15 -14.33 -22.48
CA GLU A 82 -26.07 -13.67 -21.55
C GLU A 82 -25.56 -12.25 -21.15
N LYS A 83 -24.39 -11.82 -21.67
CA LYS A 83 -23.75 -10.52 -21.37
C LYS A 83 -23.52 -10.30 -19.87
N ILE A 84 -23.14 -11.35 -19.17
CA ILE A 84 -22.84 -11.30 -17.74
C ILE A 84 -21.36 -11.01 -17.57
N ASN A 85 -21.02 -10.13 -16.62
CA ASN A 85 -19.64 -9.79 -16.27
C ASN A 85 -19.31 -10.34 -14.87
N PRO A 86 -18.63 -11.49 -14.74
CA PRO A 86 -18.25 -12.07 -13.45
C PRO A 86 -17.18 -11.22 -12.76
N ALA A 87 -17.31 -11.02 -11.46
CA ALA A 87 -16.36 -10.29 -10.61
C ALA A 87 -15.25 -11.19 -10.02
N GLY A 88 -15.17 -12.43 -10.45
CA GLY A 88 -14.16 -13.39 -9.99
C GLY A 88 -14.29 -14.73 -10.66
N ALA A 89 -13.49 -15.71 -10.23
CA ALA A 89 -13.58 -17.07 -10.73
C ALA A 89 -14.86 -17.74 -10.23
N PRO A 90 -15.59 -18.48 -11.11
CA PRO A 90 -16.78 -19.20 -10.69
C PRO A 90 -16.41 -20.43 -9.83
N ASN A 91 -17.30 -20.76 -8.90
CA ASN A 91 -17.30 -22.04 -8.21
C ASN A 91 -18.14 -23.04 -9.00
N TYR A 92 -17.50 -24.07 -9.54
CA TYR A 92 -18.20 -25.11 -10.30
C TYR A 92 -18.77 -26.17 -9.37
N VAL A 93 -20.08 -26.42 -9.50
CA VAL A 93 -20.79 -27.49 -8.79
C VAL A 93 -21.21 -28.51 -9.83
N PRO A 94 -20.46 -29.62 -10.01
CA PRO A 94 -20.84 -30.65 -10.95
C PRO A 94 -22.06 -31.40 -10.45
N GLY A 95 -23.00 -31.67 -11.35
CA GLY A 95 -24.11 -32.58 -11.10
C GLY A 95 -23.69 -34.04 -11.19
N GLU A 96 -24.63 -34.93 -10.92
CA GLU A 96 -24.39 -36.38 -11.10
C GLU A 96 -24.22 -36.67 -12.60
N TYR A 97 -23.11 -37.33 -12.94
CA TYR A 97 -22.77 -37.70 -14.30
C TYR A 97 -22.77 -39.23 -14.49
N LYS A 98 -23.52 -39.69 -15.50
CA LYS A 98 -23.51 -41.09 -15.96
C LYS A 98 -23.05 -41.17 -17.40
N ILE A 99 -22.23 -42.16 -17.69
CA ILE A 99 -21.68 -42.37 -19.04
C ILE A 99 -22.86 -42.61 -20.03
N GLY A 100 -22.86 -41.81 -21.11
CA GLY A 100 -23.92 -41.88 -22.13
C GLY A 100 -25.13 -41.03 -21.84
N GLU A 101 -25.14 -40.24 -20.79
CA GLU A 101 -26.17 -39.25 -20.48
C GLU A 101 -25.62 -37.82 -20.65
N ASP A 102 -26.54 -36.86 -20.75
CA ASP A 102 -26.20 -35.45 -20.74
C ASP A 102 -25.61 -35.06 -19.37
N PHE A 103 -24.68 -34.13 -19.34
CA PHE A 103 -24.06 -33.65 -18.11
C PHE A 103 -24.55 -32.26 -17.75
N THR A 104 -25.13 -32.12 -16.57
CA THR A 104 -25.58 -30.83 -16.04
C THR A 104 -24.68 -30.42 -14.90
N PHE A 105 -24.23 -29.16 -14.90
CA PHE A 105 -23.47 -28.56 -13.83
C PHE A 105 -23.96 -27.14 -13.57
N SER A 106 -23.67 -26.62 -12.40
CA SER A 106 -23.90 -25.21 -12.07
C SER A 106 -22.58 -24.50 -11.82
N ALA A 107 -22.53 -23.24 -12.18
CA ALA A 107 -21.44 -22.32 -11.84
C ALA A 107 -22.01 -21.18 -10.99
N GLU A 108 -21.44 -20.99 -9.81
CA GLU A 108 -21.81 -19.93 -8.86
C GLU A 108 -20.73 -18.88 -8.83
N PHE A 109 -21.09 -17.61 -8.97
CA PHE A 109 -20.19 -16.48 -9.00
C PHE A 109 -20.92 -15.19 -8.65
N GLU A 110 -20.16 -14.13 -8.35
CA GLU A 110 -20.70 -12.80 -8.18
C GLU A 110 -20.47 -11.97 -9.45
N VAL A 111 -21.31 -10.95 -9.64
CA VAL A 111 -21.16 -9.98 -10.73
C VAL A 111 -20.73 -8.63 -10.18
N TYR A 112 -20.15 -7.80 -11.04
CA TYR A 112 -19.91 -6.41 -10.69
C TYR A 112 -21.24 -5.71 -10.36
N PRO A 113 -21.26 -4.83 -9.32
CA PRO A 113 -22.43 -4.04 -9.02
C PRO A 113 -22.73 -3.04 -10.14
N GLU A 114 -24.00 -2.75 -10.35
CA GLU A 114 -24.40 -1.58 -11.11
C GLU A 114 -24.29 -0.36 -10.19
N VAL A 115 -23.37 0.55 -10.52
CA VAL A 115 -23.08 1.74 -9.72
C VAL A 115 -23.78 2.94 -10.34
N GLU A 116 -24.61 3.62 -9.55
CA GLU A 116 -25.17 4.93 -9.90
C GLU A 116 -24.57 5.97 -8.96
N LEU A 117 -23.73 6.86 -9.51
CA LEU A 117 -23.07 7.89 -8.72
C LEU A 117 -24.08 8.92 -8.19
N GLN A 118 -24.08 9.10 -6.89
CA GLN A 118 -24.97 10.03 -6.19
C GLN A 118 -24.17 11.00 -5.33
N GLY A 119 -24.79 12.14 -5.01
CA GLY A 119 -24.30 13.06 -3.99
C GLY A 119 -23.00 13.80 -4.29
N LEU A 120 -22.53 13.82 -5.53
CA LEU A 120 -21.27 14.49 -5.90
C LEU A 120 -21.26 15.97 -5.54
N GLU A 121 -22.40 16.66 -5.67
CA GLU A 121 -22.57 18.09 -5.33
C GLU A 121 -22.58 18.37 -3.82
N ALA A 122 -22.75 17.31 -3.01
CA ALA A 122 -22.74 17.42 -1.55
C ALA A 122 -21.35 17.17 -0.94
N ILE A 123 -20.39 16.71 -1.75
CA ILE A 123 -19.02 16.49 -1.30
C ILE A 123 -18.37 17.82 -0.97
N GLU A 124 -17.86 17.96 0.24
CA GLU A 124 -17.14 19.13 0.70
C GLU A 124 -15.64 18.83 0.77
N VAL A 125 -14.82 19.69 0.16
CA VAL A 125 -13.37 19.54 0.10
C VAL A 125 -12.72 20.84 0.54
N GLU A 126 -11.87 20.76 1.57
CA GLU A 126 -11.01 21.87 1.98
C GLU A 126 -9.67 21.79 1.26
N LYS A 127 -9.42 22.73 0.35
CA LYS A 127 -8.15 22.86 -0.35
C LYS A 127 -7.20 23.76 0.44
N PRO A 128 -6.09 23.25 0.97
CA PRO A 128 -5.10 24.08 1.65
C PRO A 128 -4.47 25.09 0.69
N VAL A 129 -4.39 26.35 1.12
CA VAL A 129 -3.66 27.43 0.44
C VAL A 129 -2.45 27.75 1.30
N VAL A 130 -1.27 27.46 0.78
CA VAL A 130 0.00 27.58 1.47
C VAL A 130 1.05 28.12 0.52
N GLU A 131 1.88 29.04 1.02
CA GLU A 131 3.08 29.51 0.32
C GLU A 131 4.32 29.12 1.15
N VAL A 132 5.40 28.74 0.46
CA VAL A 132 6.70 28.51 1.10
C VAL A 132 7.36 29.87 1.32
N THR A 133 7.46 30.27 2.57
CA THR A 133 8.07 31.56 2.98
C THR A 133 9.59 31.46 3.07
N ASP A 134 10.26 32.61 3.22
CA ASP A 134 11.71 32.64 3.50
C ASP A 134 12.03 32.04 4.87
N GLU A 135 11.15 32.21 5.84
CA GLU A 135 11.26 31.65 7.19
C GLU A 135 11.19 30.12 7.16
N ASP A 136 10.31 29.53 6.32
CA ASP A 136 10.24 28.09 6.14
C ASP A 136 11.54 27.54 5.53
N VAL A 137 12.12 28.26 4.56
CA VAL A 137 13.41 27.89 3.95
C VAL A 137 14.54 27.98 4.98
N ASP A 138 14.58 29.00 5.83
CA ASP A 138 15.58 29.15 6.89
C ASP A 138 15.46 28.03 7.92
N ALA A 139 14.25 27.66 8.32
CA ALA A 139 13.99 26.54 9.22
C ALA A 139 14.43 25.21 8.63
N MET A 140 14.22 25.01 7.34
CA MET A 140 14.70 23.80 6.64
C MET A 140 16.23 23.75 6.56
N LEU A 141 16.87 24.87 6.25
CA LEU A 141 18.35 24.98 6.25
C LEU A 141 18.93 24.67 7.63
N ASP A 142 18.30 25.15 8.70
CA ASP A 142 18.72 24.84 10.06
C ASP A 142 18.54 23.35 10.37
N THR A 143 17.47 22.75 9.91
CA THR A 143 17.24 21.30 10.01
C THR A 143 18.33 20.50 9.28
N LEU A 144 18.72 20.91 8.07
CA LEU A 144 19.81 20.27 7.32
C LEU A 144 21.15 20.38 8.06
N ARG A 145 21.44 21.53 8.67
CA ARG A 145 22.64 21.70 9.52
C ARG A 145 22.60 20.77 10.73
N LYS A 146 21.44 20.70 11.41
CA LYS A 146 21.25 19.83 12.59
C LYS A 146 21.42 18.35 12.25
N GLN A 147 21.00 17.91 11.06
CA GLN A 147 21.20 16.53 10.59
C GLN A 147 22.67 16.19 10.31
N GLN A 148 23.47 17.18 9.92
CA GLN A 148 24.91 17.05 9.63
C GLN A 148 25.80 17.53 10.78
N ALA A 149 25.20 17.81 11.95
CA ALA A 149 25.93 18.27 13.12
C ALA A 149 26.93 17.23 13.60
N THR A 150 28.07 17.69 14.04
CA THR A 150 29.08 16.92 14.79
C THR A 150 28.92 17.12 16.28
N TRP A 151 29.51 16.22 17.06
CA TRP A 151 29.39 16.25 18.51
C TRP A 151 30.81 16.50 19.09
N LYS A 152 30.92 17.51 19.93
CA LYS A 152 32.15 17.89 20.58
C LYS A 152 32.01 17.77 22.09
N GLU A 153 32.93 17.04 22.70
CA GLU A 153 32.95 16.89 24.14
C GLU A 153 33.20 18.24 24.83
N THR A 154 32.43 18.50 25.89
CA THR A 154 32.46 19.74 26.64
C THR A 154 32.40 19.46 28.14
N ASP A 155 33.06 20.33 28.92
CA ASP A 155 32.96 20.34 30.37
C ASP A 155 31.83 21.24 30.89
N ALA A 156 31.07 21.82 29.98
CA ALA A 156 29.90 22.62 30.31
C ALA A 156 28.77 21.72 30.84
N ALA A 157 27.78 22.34 31.50
CA ALA A 157 26.57 21.65 31.88
C ALA A 157 25.73 21.27 30.63
N ALA A 158 25.10 20.12 30.68
CA ALA A 158 24.27 19.60 29.58
C ALA A 158 23.18 20.59 29.20
N GLY A 159 23.10 20.98 27.94
CA GLY A 159 22.09 21.82 27.34
C GLY A 159 20.90 21.00 26.77
N ALA A 160 19.81 21.66 26.41
CA ALA A 160 18.58 21.03 25.91
C ALA A 160 18.72 20.40 24.50
N GLU A 161 19.79 20.68 23.78
CA GLU A 161 20.04 20.11 22.43
C GLU A 161 21.34 19.29 22.38
N ASP A 162 21.95 19.02 23.53
CA ASP A 162 23.21 18.30 23.66
C ASP A 162 23.02 16.79 23.65
N ARG A 163 24.09 16.05 23.63
CA ARG A 163 24.14 14.61 23.77
C ARG A 163 24.86 14.22 25.05
N ALA A 164 24.22 13.43 25.88
CA ALA A 164 24.80 12.97 27.14
C ALA A 164 25.01 11.45 27.09
N THR A 165 26.15 10.99 27.57
CA THR A 165 26.38 9.58 27.87
C THR A 165 26.13 9.33 29.34
N ILE A 166 25.18 8.51 29.68
CA ILE A 166 24.72 8.28 31.04
C ILE A 166 24.67 6.78 31.39
N ASP A 167 24.84 6.48 32.67
CA ASP A 167 24.35 5.25 33.27
C ASP A 167 23.10 5.63 34.06
N PHE A 168 22.08 4.81 34.01
CA PHE A 168 20.90 5.04 34.82
C PHE A 168 20.34 3.75 35.42
N THR A 169 19.72 3.88 36.58
CA THR A 169 18.99 2.82 37.26
C THR A 169 17.65 3.38 37.74
N GLY A 170 16.56 2.84 37.21
CA GLY A 170 15.20 3.24 37.54
C GLY A 170 14.59 2.32 38.59
N SER A 171 13.82 2.89 39.53
CA SER A 171 13.03 2.18 40.52
C SER A 171 11.63 2.76 40.63
N VAL A 172 10.65 1.87 40.89
CA VAL A 172 9.26 2.22 41.20
C VAL A 172 8.97 1.66 42.57
N ASP A 173 8.45 2.48 43.49
CA ASP A 173 8.18 2.09 44.88
C ASP A 173 9.41 1.51 45.64
N GLY A 174 10.63 1.87 45.17
CA GLY A 174 11.90 1.42 45.77
C GLY A 174 12.44 0.11 45.18
N GLU A 175 11.77 -0.50 44.23
CA GLU A 175 12.20 -1.73 43.54
C GLU A 175 12.64 -1.43 42.09
N GLU A 176 13.78 -1.99 41.67
CA GLU A 176 14.25 -1.90 40.31
C GLU A 176 13.28 -2.68 39.39
N PHE A 177 13.01 -2.17 38.18
CA PHE A 177 12.14 -2.82 37.21
C PHE A 177 12.91 -3.22 35.94
N GLU A 178 12.40 -4.22 35.24
CA GLU A 178 13.02 -4.72 34.02
C GLU A 178 13.00 -3.64 32.93
N GLY A 179 14.18 -3.40 32.30
CA GLY A 179 14.37 -2.32 31.35
C GLY A 179 14.67 -0.94 31.96
N GLY A 180 14.65 -0.81 33.31
CA GLY A 180 14.95 0.42 34.02
C GLY A 180 16.45 0.74 34.17
N LYS A 181 17.37 -0.12 33.66
CA LYS A 181 18.81 0.05 33.84
C LYS A 181 19.57 -0.02 32.52
N ALA A 182 20.45 0.93 32.31
CA ALA A 182 21.39 0.91 31.21
C ALA A 182 22.72 1.55 31.61
N SER A 183 23.79 1.12 30.92
CA SER A 183 25.12 1.70 31.04
C SER A 183 25.59 2.19 29.68
N ASP A 184 26.39 3.28 29.68
CA ASP A 184 26.88 3.95 28.47
C ASP A 184 25.76 4.31 27.47
N PHE A 185 24.58 4.62 27.99
CA PHE A 185 23.44 5.00 27.18
C PHE A 185 23.64 6.41 26.62
N VAL A 186 23.54 6.54 25.31
CA VAL A 186 23.69 7.83 24.62
C VAL A 186 22.32 8.47 24.48
N LEU A 187 22.08 9.51 25.26
CA LEU A 187 20.87 10.31 25.28
C LEU A 187 21.07 11.57 24.44
N ALA A 188 20.34 11.68 23.34
CA ALA A 188 20.24 12.95 22.59
C ALA A 188 19.04 13.73 23.13
N MET A 189 19.33 14.87 23.77
CA MET A 189 18.31 15.69 24.41
C MET A 189 17.46 16.47 23.40
N GLY A 190 16.22 16.78 23.75
CA GLY A 190 15.28 17.50 22.89
C GLY A 190 14.61 16.64 21.80
N GLN A 191 14.83 15.31 21.80
CA GLN A 191 14.21 14.41 20.84
C GLN A 191 12.92 13.72 21.36
N GLY A 192 12.63 13.86 22.66
CA GLY A 192 11.44 13.28 23.26
C GLY A 192 11.38 11.74 23.18
N ARG A 193 12.53 11.07 23.17
CA ARG A 193 12.62 9.60 23.08
C ARG A 193 12.45 8.90 24.42
N MET A 194 12.65 9.64 25.49
CA MET A 194 12.49 9.15 26.85
C MET A 194 11.12 9.58 27.42
N ILE A 195 10.76 9.01 28.56
CA ILE A 195 9.53 9.42 29.26
C ILE A 195 9.60 10.91 29.64
N PRO A 196 8.47 11.62 29.66
CA PRO A 196 8.42 13.04 29.99
C PRO A 196 9.12 13.36 31.30
N GLY A 197 9.93 14.42 31.30
CA GLY A 197 10.70 14.84 32.47
C GLY A 197 12.09 14.21 32.60
N PHE A 198 12.39 13.15 31.84
CA PHE A 198 13.68 12.47 31.94
C PHE A 198 14.81 13.31 31.30
N GLU A 199 14.60 13.79 30.06
CA GLU A 199 15.58 14.60 29.35
C GLU A 199 15.79 15.93 30.06
N GLU A 200 14.71 16.58 30.52
CA GLU A 200 14.75 17.83 31.27
C GLU A 200 15.50 17.70 32.61
N GLY A 201 15.37 16.53 33.24
CA GLY A 201 16.07 16.24 34.50
C GLY A 201 17.58 16.10 34.37
N VAL A 202 18.09 15.83 33.14
CA VAL A 202 19.53 15.74 32.86
C VAL A 202 20.13 17.12 32.52
N VAL A 203 19.30 18.04 31.99
CA VAL A 203 19.76 19.40 31.64
C VAL A 203 20.26 20.14 32.85
N GLY A 204 21.40 20.82 32.71
CA GLY A 204 22.05 21.60 33.76
C GLY A 204 23.06 20.83 34.60
N HIS A 205 23.14 19.50 34.49
CA HIS A 205 24.16 18.68 35.15
C HIS A 205 25.45 18.56 34.32
N LYS A 206 26.57 18.30 34.97
CA LYS A 206 27.89 18.18 34.35
C LYS A 206 28.38 16.74 34.33
N ALA A 207 29.29 16.45 33.41
CA ALA A 207 30.00 15.18 33.39
C ALA A 207 30.68 14.89 34.75
N GLY A 208 30.52 13.66 35.22
CA GLY A 208 31.02 13.19 36.53
C GLY A 208 30.01 13.34 37.67
N GLU A 209 28.87 13.99 37.49
CA GLU A 209 27.82 14.11 38.50
C GLU A 209 26.97 12.85 38.59
N THR A 210 26.55 12.53 39.82
CA THR A 210 25.51 11.52 40.11
C THR A 210 24.34 12.22 40.78
N PHE A 211 23.16 12.06 40.22
CA PHE A 211 21.95 12.71 40.70
C PHE A 211 20.73 11.82 40.49
N THR A 212 19.62 12.18 41.13
CA THR A 212 18.36 11.46 41.00
C THR A 212 17.29 12.37 40.43
N ILE A 213 16.52 11.84 39.50
CA ILE A 213 15.35 12.51 38.93
C ILE A 213 14.07 11.75 39.28
N ASP A 214 13.00 12.49 39.52
CA ASP A 214 11.66 11.95 39.74
C ASP A 214 10.82 12.22 38.48
N VAL A 215 10.29 11.17 37.88
CA VAL A 215 9.49 11.24 36.66
C VAL A 215 8.26 10.35 36.76
N ASN A 216 7.25 10.63 35.96
CA ASN A 216 6.04 9.82 35.92
C ASN A 216 5.92 9.11 34.57
N PHE A 217 5.61 7.82 34.57
CA PHE A 217 5.26 7.12 33.36
C PHE A 217 3.91 7.62 32.84
N PRO A 218 3.76 7.81 31.51
CA PRO A 218 2.48 8.13 30.89
C PRO A 218 1.41 7.06 31.18
N GLU A 219 0.13 7.46 31.16
CA GLU A 219 -0.98 6.53 31.37
C GLU A 219 -1.18 5.53 30.20
N ASP A 220 -0.68 5.88 29.03
CA ASP A 220 -0.68 5.06 27.82
C ASP A 220 0.64 4.30 27.58
N TYR A 221 1.52 4.21 28.60
CA TYR A 221 2.79 3.52 28.46
C TYR A 221 2.58 2.03 28.12
N HIS A 222 3.42 1.48 27.23
CA HIS A 222 3.28 0.11 26.71
C HIS A 222 3.36 -1.00 27.79
N ALA A 223 4.09 -0.77 28.88
CA ALA A 223 4.20 -1.73 30.00
C ALA A 223 3.11 -1.44 31.06
N GLU A 224 2.11 -2.30 31.14
CA GLU A 224 0.95 -2.12 32.03
C GLU A 224 1.29 -1.96 33.51
N ASN A 225 2.35 -2.63 33.97
CA ASN A 225 2.82 -2.57 35.34
C ASN A 225 3.49 -1.23 35.70
N LEU A 226 3.82 -0.38 34.72
CA LEU A 226 4.47 0.92 34.90
C LEU A 226 3.56 2.11 34.60
N LYS A 227 2.42 1.91 33.96
CA LYS A 227 1.47 2.97 33.57
C LYS A 227 1.12 3.88 34.75
N GLY A 228 1.27 5.21 34.56
CA GLY A 228 0.90 6.23 35.54
C GLY A 228 1.70 6.22 36.84
N LYS A 229 2.71 5.36 36.99
CA LYS A 229 3.50 5.27 38.22
C LYS A 229 4.62 6.29 38.25
N ALA A 230 4.91 6.77 39.44
CA ALA A 230 6.08 7.57 39.72
C ALA A 230 7.34 6.68 39.80
N ALA A 231 8.38 7.08 39.10
CA ALA A 231 9.67 6.39 39.08
C ALA A 231 10.80 7.33 39.50
N LYS A 232 11.79 6.77 40.16
CA LYS A 232 13.06 7.45 40.47
C LYS A 232 14.17 6.85 39.65
N PHE A 233 14.93 7.72 38.97
CA PHE A 233 16.11 7.30 38.22
C PHE A 233 17.36 7.90 38.87
N GLU A 234 18.25 7.03 39.30
CA GLU A 234 19.61 7.44 39.65
C GLU A 234 20.45 7.47 38.37
N ILE A 235 21.03 8.62 38.08
CA ILE A 235 21.74 8.87 36.82
C ILE A 235 23.21 9.25 37.16
N VAL A 236 24.15 8.60 36.47
CA VAL A 236 25.54 8.96 36.44
C VAL A 236 25.81 9.55 35.07
N LEU A 237 26.11 10.86 35.02
CA LEU A 237 26.43 11.57 33.78
C LEU A 237 27.93 11.42 33.49
N LYS A 238 28.26 10.58 32.49
CA LYS A 238 29.66 10.29 32.17
C LYS A 238 30.31 11.34 31.26
N LYS A 239 29.52 11.78 30.24
CA LYS A 239 30.02 12.64 29.19
C LYS A 239 28.93 13.57 28.70
N VAL A 240 29.28 14.80 28.41
CA VAL A 240 28.42 15.77 27.73
C VAL A 240 29.08 16.15 26.41
N GLU A 241 28.33 16.15 25.34
CA GLU A 241 28.78 16.56 24.02
C GLU A 241 27.82 17.62 23.48
N GLU A 242 28.35 18.82 23.23
CA GLU A 242 27.58 19.87 22.57
C GLU A 242 27.48 19.65 21.08
N ARG A 243 26.35 20.08 20.52
CA ARG A 243 26.09 19.98 19.09
C ARG A 243 26.83 21.10 18.35
N GLU A 244 27.79 20.73 17.51
CA GLU A 244 28.51 21.66 16.65
C GLU A 244 27.84 21.66 15.25
N LEU A 245 27.15 22.75 14.92
CA LEU A 245 26.49 22.90 13.62
C LEU A 245 27.51 23.27 12.55
N PRO A 246 27.55 22.55 11.40
CA PRO A 246 28.45 22.91 10.31
C PRO A 246 28.10 24.29 9.75
N GLU A 247 29.10 25.02 9.31
CA GLU A 247 28.92 26.27 8.56
C GLU A 247 28.52 25.93 7.12
N PHE A 248 27.81 26.86 6.45
CA PHE A 248 27.48 26.76 5.03
C PHE A 248 28.71 27.02 4.15
N THR A 249 29.68 26.12 4.22
CA THR A 249 30.84 26.15 3.33
C THR A 249 30.47 25.63 1.92
N GLU A 250 31.27 26.03 0.93
CA GLU A 250 31.10 25.55 -0.44
C GLU A 250 31.09 24.01 -0.52
N GLU A 251 31.99 23.36 0.26
CA GLU A 251 32.07 21.90 0.33
C GLU A 251 30.79 21.26 0.94
N PHE A 252 30.28 21.87 2.02
CA PHE A 252 29.01 21.43 2.64
C PHE A 252 27.83 21.55 1.68
N ILE A 253 27.72 22.70 1.01
CA ILE A 253 26.63 22.99 0.07
C ILE A 253 26.66 22.04 -1.14
N LYS A 254 27.84 21.74 -1.67
CA LYS A 254 27.99 20.79 -2.80
C LYS A 254 27.49 19.37 -2.49
N ARG A 255 27.51 18.95 -1.22
CA ARG A 255 26.94 17.64 -0.80
C ARG A 255 25.43 17.54 -1.06
N PHE A 256 24.74 18.66 -1.17
CA PHE A 256 23.31 18.73 -1.50
C PHE A 256 23.04 18.90 -3.00
N GLY A 257 24.02 18.65 -3.86
CA GLY A 257 23.87 18.71 -5.32
C GLY A 257 23.90 20.12 -5.90
N VAL A 258 24.25 21.14 -5.12
CA VAL A 258 24.35 22.55 -5.57
C VAL A 258 25.74 22.78 -6.18
N ALA A 259 25.81 22.73 -7.51
CA ALA A 259 27.09 22.72 -8.24
C ALA A 259 27.94 23.98 -8.03
N ASP A 260 27.31 25.15 -7.88
CA ASP A 260 28.00 26.42 -7.64
C ASP A 260 28.49 26.61 -6.19
N GLY A 261 28.05 25.73 -5.27
CA GLY A 261 28.43 25.78 -3.84
C GLY A 261 27.97 27.04 -3.11
N SER A 262 27.04 27.81 -3.69
CA SER A 262 26.55 29.07 -3.11
C SER A 262 25.36 28.84 -2.16
N LEU A 263 25.30 29.64 -1.09
CA LEU A 263 24.14 29.62 -0.19
C LEU A 263 22.86 30.05 -0.92
N ALA A 264 22.93 30.96 -1.87
CA ALA A 264 21.80 31.37 -2.69
C ALA A 264 21.29 30.21 -3.56
N GLY A 265 22.18 29.42 -4.17
CA GLY A 265 21.84 28.21 -4.89
C GLY A 265 21.19 27.17 -3.99
N LEU A 266 21.72 26.92 -2.78
CA LEU A 266 21.14 26.00 -1.81
C LEU A 266 19.73 26.45 -1.39
N ARG A 267 19.52 27.73 -1.10
CA ARG A 267 18.19 28.27 -0.79
C ARG A 267 17.20 28.05 -1.91
N THR A 268 17.63 28.21 -3.16
CA THR A 268 16.80 28.01 -4.33
C THR A 268 16.39 26.53 -4.47
N GLU A 269 17.32 25.60 -4.32
CA GLU A 269 17.04 24.17 -4.39
C GLU A 269 16.17 23.69 -3.23
N VAL A 270 16.43 24.15 -2.01
CA VAL A 270 15.57 23.84 -0.85
C VAL A 270 14.14 24.34 -1.08
N ARG A 271 13.98 25.60 -1.52
CA ARG A 271 12.65 26.16 -1.82
C ARG A 271 11.93 25.35 -2.89
N LYS A 272 12.61 24.98 -3.97
CA LYS A 272 12.07 24.17 -5.05
C LYS A 272 11.60 22.78 -4.56
N ASN A 273 12.39 22.14 -3.71
CA ASN A 273 12.03 20.87 -3.09
C ASN A 273 10.80 21.01 -2.19
N MET A 274 10.79 22.03 -1.31
CA MET A 274 9.66 22.31 -0.44
C MET A 274 8.38 22.62 -1.22
N GLN A 275 8.47 23.37 -2.32
CA GLN A 275 7.31 23.65 -3.19
C GLN A 275 6.79 22.38 -3.87
N ARG A 276 7.68 21.45 -4.27
CA ARG A 276 7.30 20.16 -4.83
C ARG A 276 6.59 19.29 -3.80
N GLU A 277 7.11 19.21 -2.58
CA GLU A 277 6.50 18.48 -1.47
C GLU A 277 5.14 19.07 -1.11
N LEU A 278 5.07 20.40 -1.02
CA LEU A 278 3.82 21.12 -0.76
C LEU A 278 2.75 20.81 -1.81
N LYS A 279 3.11 20.89 -3.09
CA LYS A 279 2.20 20.57 -4.20
C LYS A 279 1.67 19.13 -4.09
N GLY A 280 2.55 18.17 -3.76
CA GLY A 280 2.19 16.78 -3.51
C GLY A 280 1.26 16.62 -2.32
N ALA A 281 1.56 17.27 -1.19
CA ALA A 281 0.76 17.20 0.02
C ALA A 281 -0.66 17.78 -0.19
N VAL A 282 -0.78 18.95 -0.83
CA VAL A 282 -2.07 19.56 -1.17
C VAL A 282 -2.86 18.65 -2.10
N ARG A 283 -2.24 18.14 -3.17
CA ARG A 283 -2.88 17.21 -4.12
C ARG A 283 -3.41 15.96 -3.43
N ASN A 284 -2.58 15.32 -2.60
CA ASN A 284 -2.97 14.11 -1.88
C ASN A 284 -4.10 14.36 -0.88
N ARG A 285 -4.07 15.49 -0.17
CA ARG A 285 -5.13 15.86 0.77
C ARG A 285 -6.47 16.11 0.08
N VAL A 286 -6.46 16.88 -1.00
CA VAL A 286 -7.66 17.14 -1.81
C VAL A 286 -8.21 15.85 -2.41
N LYS A 287 -7.33 15.00 -2.97
CA LYS A 287 -7.68 13.68 -3.51
C LYS A 287 -8.32 12.78 -2.44
N SER A 288 -7.70 12.69 -1.26
CA SER A 288 -8.23 11.88 -0.16
C SER A 288 -9.62 12.33 0.25
N GLN A 289 -9.85 13.63 0.45
CA GLN A 289 -11.15 14.18 0.82
C GLN A 289 -12.22 13.95 -0.26
N ALA A 290 -11.86 14.11 -1.54
CA ALA A 290 -12.77 13.83 -2.65
C ALA A 290 -13.18 12.36 -2.70
N ILE A 291 -12.22 11.45 -2.51
CA ILE A 291 -12.46 10.00 -2.46
C ILE A 291 -13.30 9.64 -1.23
N ASP A 292 -12.98 10.17 -0.06
CA ASP A 292 -13.74 9.93 1.18
C ASP A 292 -15.19 10.39 1.04
N GLY A 293 -15.38 11.59 0.46
CA GLY A 293 -16.71 12.11 0.16
C GLY A 293 -17.47 11.26 -0.85
N LEU A 294 -16.79 10.78 -1.89
CA LEU A 294 -17.37 9.90 -2.91
C LEU A 294 -17.81 8.56 -2.29
N VAL A 295 -16.99 7.97 -1.45
CA VAL A 295 -17.30 6.70 -0.73
C VAL A 295 -18.45 6.91 0.24
N ALA A 296 -18.46 8.01 1.00
CA ALA A 296 -19.51 8.31 1.97
C ALA A 296 -20.88 8.58 1.32
N ALA A 297 -20.87 9.14 0.11
CA ALA A 297 -22.11 9.44 -0.63
C ALA A 297 -22.69 8.21 -1.37
N ASN A 298 -21.91 7.14 -1.55
CA ASN A 298 -22.28 5.99 -2.37
C ASN A 298 -22.05 4.68 -1.60
N ASP A 299 -23.12 4.10 -1.09
CA ASP A 299 -23.08 2.76 -0.49
C ASP A 299 -23.34 1.72 -1.59
N ILE A 300 -22.35 0.90 -1.86
CA ILE A 300 -22.39 -0.13 -2.92
C ILE A 300 -22.06 -1.50 -2.36
N ASP A 301 -22.75 -2.52 -2.89
CA ASP A 301 -22.37 -3.89 -2.63
C ASP A 301 -21.04 -4.22 -3.29
N VAL A 302 -20.19 -4.95 -2.57
CA VAL A 302 -18.84 -5.30 -3.05
C VAL A 302 -18.74 -6.81 -3.21
N PRO A 303 -18.36 -7.32 -4.40
CA PRO A 303 -18.12 -8.73 -4.59
C PRO A 303 -17.00 -9.27 -3.69
N ALA A 304 -17.27 -10.37 -2.98
CA ALA A 304 -16.31 -10.98 -2.06
C ALA A 304 -15.02 -11.40 -2.79
N ALA A 305 -15.15 -11.88 -4.03
CA ALA A 305 -14.00 -12.28 -4.83
C ALA A 305 -13.02 -11.12 -5.11
N LEU A 306 -13.51 -9.89 -5.26
CA LEU A 306 -12.65 -8.71 -5.43
C LEU A 306 -11.95 -8.34 -4.13
N ILE A 307 -12.66 -8.44 -2.99
CA ILE A 307 -12.06 -8.22 -1.67
C ILE A 307 -10.94 -9.23 -1.43
N ASP A 308 -11.17 -10.51 -1.70
CA ASP A 308 -10.18 -11.58 -1.55
C ASP A 308 -8.94 -11.34 -2.39
N GLY A 309 -9.12 -10.95 -3.65
CA GLY A 309 -8.04 -10.60 -4.55
C GLY A 309 -7.20 -9.41 -4.03
N GLU A 310 -7.85 -8.39 -3.50
CA GLU A 310 -7.16 -7.21 -2.94
C GLU A 310 -6.45 -7.53 -1.61
N ILE A 311 -7.01 -8.40 -0.77
CA ILE A 311 -6.33 -8.91 0.42
C ILE A 311 -5.02 -9.59 0.05
N ASP A 312 -5.02 -10.43 -0.98
CA ASP A 312 -3.81 -11.12 -1.45
C ASP A 312 -2.75 -10.13 -1.97
N VAL A 313 -3.17 -9.04 -2.62
CA VAL A 313 -2.28 -7.96 -3.03
C VAL A 313 -1.67 -7.26 -1.81
N LEU A 314 -2.49 -6.88 -0.84
CA LEU A 314 -2.04 -6.21 0.39
C LEU A 314 -1.09 -7.07 1.21
N LYS A 315 -1.37 -8.36 1.36
CA LYS A 315 -0.49 -9.32 2.03
C LYS A 315 0.89 -9.42 1.36
N ARG A 316 0.93 -9.49 0.03
CA ARG A 316 2.19 -9.50 -0.73
C ARG A 316 2.96 -8.19 -0.54
N GLN A 317 2.30 -7.05 -0.60
CA GLN A 317 2.93 -5.74 -0.36
C GLN A 317 3.50 -5.64 1.06
N ALA A 318 2.75 -6.08 2.07
CA ALA A 318 3.21 -6.11 3.47
C ALA A 318 4.44 -7.01 3.63
N ALA A 319 4.40 -8.24 3.10
CA ALA A 319 5.53 -9.16 3.17
C ALA A 319 6.79 -8.58 2.51
N GLN A 320 6.67 -7.97 1.33
CA GLN A 320 7.78 -7.33 0.63
C GLN A 320 8.39 -6.17 1.44
N ARG A 321 7.55 -5.36 2.10
CA ARG A 321 8.02 -4.24 2.94
C ARG A 321 8.88 -4.70 4.12
N PHE A 322 8.60 -5.87 4.67
CA PHE A 322 9.37 -6.48 5.78
C PHE A 322 10.47 -7.44 5.31
N GLY A 323 10.82 -7.45 4.02
CA GLY A 323 11.83 -8.34 3.45
C GLY A 323 11.41 -9.82 3.38
N GLY A 324 10.12 -10.09 3.50
CA GLY A 324 9.52 -11.42 3.45
C GLY A 324 9.31 -11.92 2.03
N ASN A 325 8.98 -13.20 1.93
CA ASN A 325 8.68 -13.89 0.67
C ASN A 325 7.17 -14.19 0.54
N GLU A 326 6.78 -14.73 -0.62
CA GLU A 326 5.39 -15.06 -0.94
C GLU A 326 4.74 -16.07 0.04
N LYS A 327 5.51 -17.00 0.62
CA LYS A 327 5.00 -17.93 1.64
C LYS A 327 4.62 -17.21 2.93
N GLN A 328 5.45 -16.25 3.36
CA GLN A 328 5.18 -15.44 4.55
C GLN A 328 3.97 -14.52 4.33
N ALA A 329 3.75 -14.05 3.10
CA ALA A 329 2.55 -13.28 2.76
C ALA A 329 1.27 -14.09 3.01
N LEU A 330 1.25 -15.39 2.64
CA LEU A 330 0.08 -16.26 2.83
C LEU A 330 -0.25 -16.51 4.31
N GLU A 331 0.74 -16.46 5.21
CA GLU A 331 0.57 -16.69 6.64
C GLU A 331 0.00 -15.48 7.39
N LEU A 332 -0.05 -14.30 6.77
CA LEU A 332 -0.60 -13.10 7.41
C LEU A 332 -2.12 -13.23 7.61
N PRO A 333 -2.65 -12.85 8.79
CA PRO A 333 -4.08 -12.92 9.07
C PRO A 333 -4.89 -12.07 8.09
N ARG A 334 -5.98 -12.63 7.58
CA ARG A 334 -6.89 -11.97 6.63
C ARG A 334 -7.51 -10.69 7.23
N GLU A 335 -7.90 -10.79 8.48
CA GLU A 335 -8.66 -9.78 9.21
C GLU A 335 -7.92 -8.44 9.30
N LEU A 336 -6.59 -8.47 9.27
CA LEU A 336 -5.76 -7.26 9.29
C LEU A 336 -5.88 -6.41 8.01
N PHE A 337 -6.32 -7.01 6.91
CA PHE A 337 -6.36 -6.38 5.58
C PHE A 337 -7.77 -6.17 5.04
N GLU A 338 -8.78 -6.79 5.65
CA GLU A 338 -10.13 -6.87 5.09
C GLU A 338 -10.79 -5.51 4.92
N GLU A 339 -10.73 -4.64 5.93
CA GLU A 339 -11.31 -3.29 5.86
C GLU A 339 -10.60 -2.45 4.80
N GLN A 340 -9.27 -2.49 4.77
CA GLN A 340 -8.49 -1.75 3.79
C GLN A 340 -8.74 -2.28 2.37
N ALA A 341 -8.83 -3.58 2.19
CA ALA A 341 -9.13 -4.21 0.92
C ALA A 341 -10.53 -3.82 0.42
N LYS A 342 -11.55 -3.93 1.29
CA LYS A 342 -12.92 -3.52 0.97
C LYS A 342 -12.96 -2.06 0.53
N ARG A 343 -12.32 -1.15 1.28
CA ARG A 343 -12.25 0.26 0.93
C ARG A 343 -11.60 0.49 -0.43
N ARG A 344 -10.47 -0.18 -0.73
CA ARG A 344 -9.80 -0.06 -2.02
C ARG A 344 -10.67 -0.53 -3.18
N VAL A 345 -11.37 -1.64 -3.00
CA VAL A 345 -12.31 -2.14 -4.03
C VAL A 345 -13.47 -1.17 -4.25
N VAL A 346 -14.07 -0.63 -3.18
CA VAL A 346 -15.12 0.39 -3.29
C VAL A 346 -14.62 1.61 -4.07
N VAL A 347 -13.46 2.15 -3.71
CA VAL A 347 -12.84 3.29 -4.41
C VAL A 347 -12.62 2.97 -5.88
N GLY A 348 -12.07 1.79 -6.18
CA GLY A 348 -11.84 1.36 -7.56
C GLY A 348 -13.12 1.26 -8.38
N LEU A 349 -14.19 0.72 -7.81
CA LEU A 349 -15.50 0.61 -8.47
C LEU A 349 -16.13 1.99 -8.71
N LEU A 350 -16.10 2.89 -7.72
CA LEU A 350 -16.65 4.24 -7.83
C LEU A 350 -15.88 5.10 -8.83
N LEU A 351 -14.55 5.11 -8.76
CA LEU A 351 -13.72 5.85 -9.72
C LEU A 351 -13.84 5.25 -11.13
N GLY A 352 -13.94 3.92 -11.24
CA GLY A 352 -14.23 3.25 -12.51
C GLY A 352 -15.54 3.72 -13.13
N GLU A 353 -16.56 3.93 -12.32
CA GLU A 353 -17.84 4.47 -12.79
C GLU A 353 -17.75 5.94 -13.19
N VAL A 354 -16.97 6.77 -12.46
CA VAL A 354 -16.67 8.16 -12.87
C VAL A 354 -16.00 8.17 -14.25
N ILE A 355 -14.98 7.32 -14.43
CA ILE A 355 -14.26 7.18 -15.70
C ILE A 355 -15.22 6.80 -16.84
N ARG A 356 -16.08 5.82 -16.60
CA ARG A 356 -17.07 5.34 -17.58
C ARG A 356 -18.10 6.41 -17.94
N THR A 357 -18.66 7.07 -16.95
CA THR A 357 -19.74 8.06 -17.13
C THR A 357 -19.24 9.32 -17.85
N HIS A 358 -17.97 9.73 -17.60
CA HIS A 358 -17.36 10.88 -18.24
C HIS A 358 -16.53 10.51 -19.48
N GLU A 359 -16.53 9.24 -19.89
CA GLU A 359 -15.78 8.71 -21.05
C GLU A 359 -14.28 9.09 -21.01
N LEU A 360 -13.70 9.13 -19.80
CA LEU A 360 -12.31 9.55 -19.60
C LEU A 360 -11.33 8.57 -20.22
N LYS A 361 -10.28 9.11 -20.81
CA LYS A 361 -9.12 8.37 -21.31
C LYS A 361 -7.87 8.99 -20.73
N ALA A 362 -6.87 8.17 -20.47
CA ALA A 362 -5.59 8.69 -19.98
C ALA A 362 -5.02 9.72 -20.93
N ASP A 363 -4.77 10.92 -20.42
CA ASP A 363 -4.15 12.02 -21.16
C ASP A 363 -2.63 11.77 -21.19
N GLU A 364 -2.08 11.54 -22.41
CA GLU A 364 -0.67 11.23 -22.60
C GLU A 364 0.26 12.41 -22.23
N ASP A 365 -0.21 13.66 -22.33
CA ASP A 365 0.58 14.82 -21.89
C ASP A 365 0.66 14.86 -20.36
N ARG A 366 -0.42 14.49 -19.66
CA ARG A 366 -0.43 14.32 -18.20
C ARG A 366 0.47 13.17 -17.77
N VAL A 367 0.43 12.03 -18.46
CA VAL A 367 1.32 10.89 -18.20
C VAL A 367 2.79 11.31 -18.29
N LYS A 368 3.13 12.06 -19.33
CA LYS A 368 4.46 12.65 -19.48
C LYS A 368 4.84 13.56 -18.31
N ALA A 369 3.96 14.50 -17.96
CA ALA A 369 4.20 15.43 -16.87
C ALA A 369 4.40 14.71 -15.53
N LEU A 370 3.65 13.64 -15.24
CA LEU A 370 3.82 12.82 -14.05
C LEU A 370 5.17 12.10 -14.02
N ILE A 371 5.62 11.56 -15.16
CA ILE A 371 6.93 10.92 -15.26
C ILE A 371 8.05 11.96 -15.09
N GLU A 372 7.93 13.13 -15.70
CA GLU A 372 8.89 14.23 -15.56
C GLU A 372 8.95 14.76 -14.12
N GLU A 373 7.78 14.92 -13.44
CA GLU A 373 7.73 15.33 -12.04
C GLU A 373 8.44 14.31 -11.14
N MET A 374 8.21 13.03 -11.35
CA MET A 374 8.88 11.96 -10.61
C MET A 374 10.38 11.89 -10.92
N ALA A 375 10.75 11.98 -12.18
CA ALA A 375 12.14 11.96 -12.62
C ALA A 375 12.95 13.14 -12.07
N SER A 376 12.31 14.28 -11.82
CA SER A 376 12.96 15.49 -11.29
C SER A 376 13.56 15.32 -9.89
N ALA A 377 13.23 14.24 -9.18
CA ALA A 377 13.81 13.89 -7.89
C ALA A 377 15.15 13.13 -8.01
N TYR A 378 15.51 12.68 -9.21
CA TYR A 378 16.71 11.89 -9.47
C TYR A 378 17.83 12.76 -10.03
N GLU A 379 19.07 12.31 -9.86
CA GLU A 379 20.27 13.00 -10.33
C GLU A 379 20.33 13.11 -11.87
N ASP A 380 19.87 12.07 -12.57
CA ASP A 380 19.66 12.06 -14.02
C ASP A 380 18.20 11.81 -14.39
N PRO A 381 17.38 12.85 -14.54
CA PRO A 381 15.99 12.72 -14.93
C PRO A 381 15.78 12.04 -16.28
N SER A 382 16.73 12.21 -17.24
CA SER A 382 16.60 11.69 -18.59
C SER A 382 16.65 10.16 -18.61
N GLU A 383 17.51 9.56 -17.79
CA GLU A 383 17.66 8.12 -17.66
C GLU A 383 16.36 7.48 -17.12
N VAL A 384 15.73 8.13 -16.14
CA VAL A 384 14.46 7.68 -15.57
C VAL A 384 13.34 7.74 -16.60
N ILE A 385 13.21 8.85 -17.34
CA ILE A 385 12.21 9.02 -18.39
C ILE A 385 12.39 7.94 -19.48
N GLU A 386 13.62 7.68 -19.90
CA GLU A 386 13.92 6.66 -20.89
C GLU A 386 13.58 5.25 -20.37
N PHE A 387 13.87 4.95 -19.11
CA PHE A 387 13.52 3.67 -18.47
C PHE A 387 12.01 3.43 -18.49
N TYR A 388 11.21 4.44 -18.10
CA TYR A 388 9.74 4.34 -18.14
C TYR A 388 9.21 4.16 -19.55
N SER A 389 9.74 4.93 -20.52
CA SER A 389 9.28 4.88 -21.92
C SER A 389 9.51 3.51 -22.58
N LYS A 390 10.52 2.77 -22.17
CA LYS A 390 10.85 1.43 -22.67
C LYS A 390 10.06 0.31 -21.99
N ASN A 391 9.42 0.58 -20.85
CA ASN A 391 8.70 -0.43 -20.08
C ASN A 391 7.19 -0.22 -20.19
N THR A 392 6.53 -1.09 -20.97
CA THR A 392 5.08 -1.00 -21.20
C THR A 392 4.25 -1.13 -19.94
N GLU A 393 4.67 -1.94 -18.97
CA GLU A 393 3.97 -2.14 -17.71
C GLU A 393 4.04 -0.87 -16.85
N LEU A 394 5.22 -0.26 -16.73
CA LEU A 394 5.39 1.01 -16.00
C LEU A 394 4.61 2.14 -16.67
N MET A 395 4.61 2.21 -18.00
CA MET A 395 3.81 3.20 -18.74
C MET A 395 2.31 3.01 -18.49
N ASN A 396 1.82 1.77 -18.48
CA ASN A 396 0.41 1.50 -18.19
C ASN A 396 0.05 1.85 -16.74
N ASN A 397 0.95 1.61 -15.79
CA ASN A 397 0.76 2.05 -14.41
C ASN A 397 0.65 3.58 -14.31
N MET A 398 1.50 4.32 -15.04
CA MET A 398 1.43 5.78 -15.07
C MET A 398 0.15 6.30 -15.76
N ARG A 399 -0.33 5.61 -16.80
CA ARG A 399 -1.64 5.91 -17.42
C ARG A 399 -2.79 5.71 -16.45
N ASN A 400 -2.75 4.66 -15.64
CA ASN A 400 -3.75 4.42 -14.61
C ASN A 400 -3.74 5.52 -13.55
N VAL A 401 -2.56 5.96 -13.11
CA VAL A 401 -2.42 7.09 -12.17
C VAL A 401 -2.99 8.37 -12.78
N ALA A 402 -2.64 8.68 -14.03
CA ALA A 402 -3.17 9.85 -14.72
C ALA A 402 -4.71 9.81 -14.84
N LEU A 403 -5.25 8.64 -15.18
CA LEU A 403 -6.68 8.43 -15.31
C LEU A 403 -7.43 8.55 -13.97
N GLU A 404 -6.82 8.05 -12.90
CA GLU A 404 -7.34 8.21 -11.54
C GLU A 404 -7.36 9.69 -11.12
N GLU A 405 -6.30 10.45 -11.41
CA GLU A 405 -6.27 11.89 -11.16
C GLU A 405 -7.36 12.64 -11.94
N GLN A 406 -7.55 12.31 -13.22
CA GLN A 406 -8.63 12.88 -14.03
C GLN A 406 -10.02 12.54 -13.48
N ALA A 407 -10.23 11.32 -12.98
CA ALA A 407 -11.48 10.93 -12.33
C ALA A 407 -11.74 11.74 -11.05
N VAL A 408 -10.72 11.95 -10.23
CA VAL A 408 -10.82 12.80 -9.02
C VAL A 408 -11.12 14.25 -9.40
N GLU A 409 -10.50 14.79 -10.44
CA GLU A 409 -10.81 16.13 -10.96
C GLU A 409 -12.27 16.25 -11.40
N ALA A 410 -12.80 15.25 -12.11
CA ALA A 410 -14.20 15.22 -12.50
C ALA A 410 -15.17 15.20 -11.29
N VAL A 411 -14.79 14.56 -10.18
CA VAL A 411 -15.52 14.63 -8.91
C VAL A 411 -15.44 16.04 -8.32
N LEU A 412 -14.23 16.63 -8.31
CA LEU A 412 -13.99 17.97 -7.74
C LEU A 412 -14.71 19.08 -8.51
N GLU A 413 -14.92 18.95 -9.82
CA GLU A 413 -15.71 19.91 -10.62
C GLU A 413 -17.16 20.04 -10.13
N LYS A 414 -17.72 18.98 -9.53
CA LYS A 414 -19.08 18.98 -8.97
C LYS A 414 -19.12 19.23 -7.47
N ALA A 415 -18.03 18.96 -6.77
CA ALA A 415 -17.91 19.11 -5.32
C ALA A 415 -17.83 20.60 -4.89
N LYS A 416 -18.15 20.84 -3.63
CA LYS A 416 -17.96 22.15 -3.00
C LYS A 416 -16.52 22.27 -2.49
N VAL A 417 -15.66 22.89 -3.27
CA VAL A 417 -14.27 23.13 -2.89
C VAL A 417 -14.16 24.48 -2.21
N THR A 418 -13.67 24.49 -0.96
CA THR A 418 -13.39 25.70 -0.18
C THR A 418 -11.90 25.84 0.05
N GLU A 419 -11.37 27.06 -0.10
CA GLU A 419 -9.96 27.32 0.17
C GLU A 419 -9.76 27.64 1.65
N LYS A 420 -8.74 27.04 2.26
CA LYS A 420 -8.38 27.25 3.66
C LYS A 420 -6.92 27.61 3.77
N ALA A 421 -6.65 28.83 4.23
CA ALA A 421 -5.29 29.27 4.49
C ALA A 421 -4.68 28.49 5.67
N THR A 422 -3.47 27.99 5.48
CA THR A 422 -2.66 27.33 6.51
C THR A 422 -1.18 27.59 6.24
N ASN A 423 -0.29 27.14 7.10
CA ASN A 423 1.15 27.26 6.90
C ASN A 423 1.80 25.93 6.50
N PHE A 424 3.03 26.02 5.96
CA PHE A 424 3.78 24.86 5.46
C PHE A 424 3.97 23.79 6.54
N GLN A 425 4.43 24.19 7.73
CA GLN A 425 4.74 23.26 8.80
C GLN A 425 3.49 22.51 9.32
N GLU A 426 2.37 23.23 9.47
CA GLU A 426 1.12 22.62 9.91
C GLU A 426 0.60 21.58 8.91
N LEU A 427 0.64 21.92 7.61
CA LEU A 427 0.19 20.99 6.56
C LEU A 427 1.08 19.74 6.51
N MET A 428 2.41 19.90 6.59
CA MET A 428 3.34 18.78 6.54
C MET A 428 3.24 17.88 7.76
N ASN A 429 3.03 18.46 8.97
CA ASN A 429 2.80 17.69 10.18
C ASN A 429 1.51 16.86 10.12
N GLN A 430 0.43 17.43 9.60
CA GLN A 430 -0.83 16.70 9.40
C GLN A 430 -0.69 15.56 8.39
N THR A 431 0.11 15.78 7.34
CA THR A 431 0.38 14.74 6.32
C THR A 431 1.23 13.59 6.87
N ALA A 432 2.11 13.85 7.83
CA ALA A 432 2.94 12.84 8.47
C ALA A 432 2.18 11.96 9.49
N GLN A 433 1.02 12.43 9.99
CA GLN A 433 0.19 11.72 10.96
C GLN A 433 -0.97 10.93 10.31
N ALA A 434 -1.26 11.16 9.04
CA ALA A 434 -2.31 10.50 8.26
C ALA A 434 -1.78 9.28 7.50
#